data_da2d123bb6e9bb842fecc547318049e2
#
_entry.id   da2d123bb6e9bb842fecc547318049e2
#
_cell.length_a   1.000
_cell.length_b   1.000
_cell.length_c   1.000
_cell.angle_alpha   90.00
_cell.angle_beta   90.00
_cell.angle_gamma   90.00
#
_symmetry.space_group_name_H-M   'P 1'
#
loop_
_entity.id
_entity.type
_entity.pdbx_description
1 polymer ?
#
loop_
_entity_poly.entity_id
_entity_poly.type
_entity_poly.pdbx_seq_one_letter_code
_entity_poly.pdbx_strand_id
1 'polypeptide(L)'
;MKNIQQQHKNMKLTSLAGIALTLAFSFTIIPEARSQEELENMLTRRQISCQDISLNSSEYIPWYHQEGLMDSALLVLSYWGEKCGSTEPVTRTNTLLSLELHYFDESLLDQNFLRYMRAFDSRMDLIRGENTHVYNYYQSSFDYVPVGGKLDKWTMDLASAIKADYEPGSLEYLLCLFYSGQTDTVFQLLTTSPYRETVPGKHYNEELSNVLNLPSLSLSFYGGTWIPTGPLASMGVHPELGMTYGLKMKENLYELVLGVKFIKTPESYLARKEKNGPQELTNDFTGGYIAVEYTRDLLSNLRFTPFFTAGAGYDGFTMFNTDGNDEEETASANSYNFSIGGGYRFPVAKSSYLAVQARYNMVDYTLNKLFDKKGHVVSIRLSFGMFQNQYRDRQLQQLNYQGSRK
;
A
#
# COMPACT_ATOMS: atom_id res chain seq x y z
N MET A 1 -36.90 -16.24 48.06
CA MET A 1 -35.72 -15.47 48.49
C MET A 1 -35.14 -15.99 49.83
N LYS A 2 -35.05 -17.31 50.06
CA LYS A 2 -34.49 -17.88 51.34
C LYS A 2 -33.39 -18.92 51.10
N ASN A 3 -33.03 -19.24 49.83
CA ASN A 3 -32.07 -20.30 49.52
C ASN A 3 -30.67 -19.83 49.08
N ILE A 4 -30.39 -18.53 49.05
CA ILE A 4 -29.11 -17.97 48.59
C ILE A 4 -28.17 -17.63 49.76
N GLN A 5 -28.68 -17.49 51.00
CA GLN A 5 -27.84 -17.15 52.16
C GLN A 5 -27.17 -18.36 52.85
N GLN A 6 -27.57 -19.58 52.53
CA GLN A 6 -26.99 -20.77 53.18
C GLN A 6 -25.76 -21.34 52.43
N GLN A 7 -25.55 -20.94 51.20
CA GLN A 7 -24.36 -21.35 50.41
C GLN A 7 -23.11 -20.51 50.71
N HIS A 8 -23.25 -19.30 51.20
CA HIS A 8 -22.10 -18.43 51.51
C HIS A 8 -21.40 -18.72 52.85
N LYS A 9 -22.02 -19.50 53.76
CA LYS A 9 -21.47 -19.75 55.10
C LYS A 9 -20.55 -20.97 55.14
N ASN A 10 -20.68 -21.91 54.19
CA ASN A 10 -19.86 -23.11 54.11
C ASN A 10 -18.61 -22.96 53.27
N MET A 11 -18.45 -21.85 52.54
CA MET A 11 -17.29 -21.61 51.67
C MET A 11 -16.17 -20.83 52.34
N LYS A 12 -16.37 -20.34 53.59
CA LYS A 12 -15.36 -19.59 54.32
C LYS A 12 -14.51 -20.43 55.28
N LEU A 13 -14.90 -21.68 55.59
CA LEU A 13 -14.11 -22.51 56.50
C LEU A 13 -13.12 -23.45 55.81
N THR A 14 -13.29 -23.74 54.53
CA THR A 14 -12.38 -24.63 53.80
C THR A 14 -11.21 -23.89 53.12
N SER A 15 -11.26 -22.54 53.06
CA SER A 15 -10.20 -21.75 52.42
C SER A 15 -9.04 -21.40 53.38
N LEU A 16 -9.23 -21.44 54.69
CA LEU A 16 -8.21 -21.11 55.67
C LEU A 16 -7.28 -22.32 56.00
N ALA A 17 -7.76 -23.56 55.84
CA ALA A 17 -6.93 -24.75 56.02
C ALA A 17 -6.01 -25.04 54.82
N GLY A 18 -6.41 -24.59 53.60
CA GLY A 18 -5.61 -24.76 52.38
C GLY A 18 -4.42 -23.79 52.31
N ILE A 19 -4.56 -22.60 52.86
CA ILE A 19 -3.50 -21.57 52.81
C ILE A 19 -2.38 -21.85 53.84
N ALA A 20 -2.70 -22.48 54.94
CA ALA A 20 -1.69 -22.83 55.94
C ALA A 20 -0.82 -24.03 55.49
N LEU A 21 -1.33 -24.94 54.67
CA LEU A 21 -0.57 -26.08 54.14
C LEU A 21 0.34 -25.72 52.97
N THR A 22 -0.06 -24.71 52.16
CA THR A 22 0.77 -24.21 51.04
C THR A 22 1.94 -23.34 51.52
N LEU A 23 1.81 -22.65 52.63
CA LEU A 23 2.90 -21.84 53.17
C LEU A 23 3.97 -22.70 53.90
N ALA A 24 3.64 -23.92 54.38
CA ALA A 24 4.61 -24.81 55.00
C ALA A 24 5.47 -25.59 53.96
N PHE A 25 5.01 -25.72 52.71
CA PHE A 25 5.79 -26.39 51.63
C PHE A 25 6.65 -25.42 50.80
N SER A 26 6.47 -24.11 50.96
CA SER A 26 7.25 -23.11 50.22
C SER A 26 8.59 -22.76 50.87
N PHE A 27 8.89 -23.30 52.05
CA PHE A 27 10.13 -23.00 52.77
C PHE A 27 11.21 -24.07 52.65
N THR A 28 11.01 -25.14 51.88
CA THR A 28 12.01 -26.21 51.71
C THR A 28 12.64 -26.30 50.33
N ILE A 29 12.32 -25.42 49.40
CA ILE A 29 13.10 -25.26 48.17
C ILE A 29 13.94 -23.99 48.37
N ILE A 30 15.01 -24.12 49.13
CA ILE A 30 16.15 -23.21 49.04
C ILE A 30 16.73 -23.48 47.64
N PRO A 31 16.66 -22.55 46.68
CA PRO A 31 17.42 -22.72 45.46
C PRO A 31 18.88 -22.86 45.90
N GLU A 32 19.52 -23.98 45.55
CA GLU A 32 20.97 -24.13 45.74
C GLU A 32 21.59 -22.79 45.31
N ALA A 33 22.23 -22.12 46.26
CA ALA A 33 22.94 -20.89 46.01
C ALA A 33 24.01 -21.27 44.98
N ARG A 34 23.79 -20.87 43.73
CA ARG A 34 24.80 -21.00 42.68
C ARG A 34 26.09 -20.46 43.27
N SER A 35 27.14 -21.24 43.17
CA SER A 35 28.42 -20.86 43.78
C SER A 35 28.80 -19.48 43.28
N GLN A 36 29.42 -18.67 44.09
CA GLN A 36 29.86 -17.30 43.72
C GLN A 36 30.73 -17.36 42.46
N GLU A 37 31.46 -18.43 42.29
CA GLU A 37 32.27 -18.77 41.10
C GLU A 37 31.43 -19.00 39.85
N GLU A 38 30.26 -19.61 39.94
CA GLU A 38 29.32 -19.81 38.83
C GLU A 38 28.65 -18.48 38.40
N LEU A 39 28.33 -17.63 39.40
CA LEU A 39 27.81 -16.30 39.16
C LEU A 39 28.88 -15.38 38.52
N GLU A 40 30.13 -15.45 39.01
CA GLU A 40 31.26 -14.71 38.47
C GLU A 40 31.58 -15.16 37.04
N ASN A 41 31.56 -16.47 36.78
CA ASN A 41 31.69 -17.05 35.46
C ASN A 41 30.56 -16.64 34.52
N MET A 42 29.30 -16.50 34.98
CA MET A 42 28.19 -16.01 34.20
C MET A 42 28.31 -14.51 33.89
N LEU A 43 28.78 -13.71 34.85
CA LEU A 43 28.96 -12.25 34.69
C LEU A 43 30.21 -11.89 33.87
N THR A 44 31.24 -12.72 33.94
CA THR A 44 32.50 -12.51 33.24
C THR A 44 32.58 -13.23 31.89
N ARG A 45 31.70 -14.20 31.63
CA ARG A 45 31.56 -14.79 30.28
C ARG A 45 31.14 -13.67 29.31
N ARG A 46 32.11 -13.21 28.56
CA ARG A 46 31.87 -12.32 27.43
C ARG A 46 30.97 -13.09 26.46
N GLN A 47 29.65 -12.81 26.48
CA GLN A 47 28.76 -13.30 25.44
C GLN A 47 29.24 -12.66 24.15
N ILE A 48 29.83 -13.48 23.28
CA ILE A 48 30.23 -13.02 21.95
C ILE A 48 28.93 -12.60 21.24
N SER A 49 28.78 -11.29 21.00
CA SER A 49 27.59 -10.74 20.36
C SER A 49 27.63 -10.98 18.86
N CYS A 50 26.46 -11.02 18.22
CA CYS A 50 26.43 -11.03 16.77
C CYS A 50 27.07 -9.80 16.14
N GLN A 51 27.17 -8.70 16.86
CA GLN A 51 27.94 -7.53 16.43
C GLN A 51 29.45 -7.89 16.28
N ASP A 52 30.05 -8.50 17.29
CA ASP A 52 31.46 -8.91 17.27
C ASP A 52 31.72 -9.98 16.21
N ILE A 53 30.82 -10.97 16.11
CA ILE A 53 30.91 -12.06 15.12
C ILE A 53 30.84 -11.48 13.71
N SER A 54 29.82 -10.66 13.40
CA SER A 54 29.65 -10.08 12.05
C SER A 54 30.81 -9.18 11.66
N LEU A 55 31.27 -8.31 12.58
CA LEU A 55 32.40 -7.43 12.31
C LEU A 55 33.66 -8.22 12.01
N ASN A 56 34.02 -9.19 12.87
CA ASN A 56 35.21 -10.01 12.69
C ASN A 56 35.12 -10.90 11.46
N SER A 57 33.97 -11.56 11.22
CA SER A 57 33.79 -12.41 10.05
C SER A 57 33.92 -11.62 8.74
N SER A 58 33.43 -10.39 8.73
CA SER A 58 33.55 -9.49 7.57
C SER A 58 34.99 -9.10 7.22
N GLU A 59 35.93 -9.23 8.18
CA GLU A 59 37.36 -9.01 7.98
C GLU A 59 38.11 -10.29 7.66
N TYR A 60 37.81 -11.39 8.39
CA TYR A 60 38.56 -12.64 8.29
C TYR A 60 38.21 -13.48 7.06
N ILE A 61 36.95 -13.52 6.61
CA ILE A 61 36.56 -14.30 5.42
C ILE A 61 37.31 -13.80 4.18
N PRO A 62 37.30 -12.50 3.84
CA PRO A 62 38.09 -11.99 2.73
C PRO A 62 39.59 -12.28 2.84
N TRP A 63 40.13 -12.19 4.07
CA TRP A 63 41.54 -12.48 4.29
C TRP A 63 41.89 -13.94 4.07
N TYR A 64 41.14 -14.89 4.66
CA TYR A 64 41.38 -16.33 4.45
C TYR A 64 41.24 -16.70 2.98
N HIS A 65 40.25 -16.15 2.30
CA HIS A 65 40.07 -16.39 0.87
C HIS A 65 41.28 -15.91 0.04
N GLN A 66 41.79 -14.70 0.31
CA GLN A 66 42.97 -14.14 -0.40
C GLN A 66 44.26 -14.93 -0.13
N GLU A 67 44.38 -15.55 1.05
CA GLU A 67 45.52 -16.44 1.38
C GLU A 67 45.34 -17.87 0.85
N GLY A 68 44.25 -18.15 0.12
CA GLY A 68 43.96 -19.51 -0.39
C GLY A 68 43.50 -20.50 0.67
N LEU A 69 43.12 -20.04 1.86
CA LEU A 69 42.68 -20.85 3.00
C LEU A 69 41.15 -21.02 2.98
N MET A 70 40.63 -21.62 1.92
CA MET A 70 39.18 -21.74 1.65
C MET A 70 38.43 -22.45 2.80
N ASP A 71 38.98 -23.56 3.34
CA ASP A 71 38.36 -24.30 4.45
C ASP A 71 38.16 -23.41 5.68
N SER A 72 39.12 -22.52 5.97
CA SER A 72 39.03 -21.58 7.07
C SER A 72 37.96 -20.50 6.80
N ALA A 73 37.88 -20.02 5.59
CA ALA A 73 36.83 -19.06 5.20
C ALA A 73 35.42 -19.67 5.37
N LEU A 74 35.22 -20.90 4.90
CA LEU A 74 33.97 -21.65 5.04
C LEU A 74 33.61 -21.95 6.50
N LEU A 75 34.61 -22.28 7.33
CA LEU A 75 34.42 -22.51 8.76
C LEU A 75 33.92 -21.26 9.47
N VAL A 76 34.54 -20.09 9.21
CA VAL A 76 34.11 -18.80 9.75
C VAL A 76 32.71 -18.45 9.29
N LEU A 77 32.38 -18.66 8.00
CA LEU A 77 31.07 -18.42 7.45
C LEU A 77 30.01 -19.31 8.11
N SER A 78 30.28 -20.61 8.26
CA SER A 78 29.38 -21.54 8.94
C SER A 78 29.11 -21.12 10.39
N TYR A 79 30.16 -20.76 11.13
CA TYR A 79 30.04 -20.26 12.51
C TYR A 79 29.19 -18.97 12.56
N TRP A 80 29.44 -18.03 11.63
CA TRP A 80 28.68 -16.78 11.55
C TRP A 80 27.18 -17.06 11.31
N GLY A 81 26.85 -17.90 10.34
CA GLY A 81 25.48 -18.30 10.06
C GLY A 81 24.81 -19.04 11.23
N GLU A 82 25.53 -19.95 11.91
CA GLU A 82 25.01 -20.68 13.08
C GLU A 82 24.66 -19.73 14.24
N LYS A 83 25.52 -18.77 14.53
CA LYS A 83 25.36 -17.89 15.71
C LYS A 83 24.44 -16.69 15.45
N CYS A 84 24.44 -16.14 14.25
CA CYS A 84 23.71 -14.90 13.94
C CYS A 84 22.54 -15.11 12.97
N GLY A 85 22.37 -16.33 12.44
CA GLY A 85 21.32 -16.64 11.49
C GLY A 85 21.60 -16.18 10.07
N SER A 86 20.63 -16.40 9.19
CA SER A 86 20.70 -15.94 7.81
C SER A 86 20.47 -14.43 7.73
N THR A 87 21.52 -13.69 7.43
CA THR A 87 21.51 -12.24 7.18
C THR A 87 21.96 -11.97 5.75
N GLU A 88 21.82 -10.74 5.25
CA GLU A 88 22.25 -10.40 3.89
C GLU A 88 23.73 -10.71 3.67
N PRO A 89 24.67 -10.28 4.53
CA PRO A 89 26.09 -10.54 4.30
C PRO A 89 26.44 -12.03 4.36
N VAL A 90 25.81 -12.81 5.26
CA VAL A 90 25.99 -14.27 5.35
C VAL A 90 25.49 -14.95 4.09
N THR A 91 24.27 -14.62 3.65
CA THR A 91 23.67 -15.22 2.45
C THR A 91 24.46 -14.87 1.19
N ARG A 92 24.87 -13.60 1.02
CA ARG A 92 25.71 -13.16 -0.08
C ARG A 92 27.03 -13.91 -0.14
N THR A 93 27.72 -14.00 0.99
CA THR A 93 29.01 -14.69 1.08
C THR A 93 28.88 -16.16 0.76
N ASN A 94 27.84 -16.82 1.32
CA ASN A 94 27.57 -18.24 1.04
C ASN A 94 27.25 -18.48 -0.45
N THR A 95 26.42 -17.63 -1.04
CA THR A 95 26.07 -17.71 -2.47
C THR A 95 27.32 -17.58 -3.34
N LEU A 96 28.16 -16.59 -3.10
CA LEU A 96 29.36 -16.36 -3.93
C LEU A 96 30.41 -17.45 -3.78
N LEU A 97 30.67 -17.93 -2.56
CA LEU A 97 31.59 -19.05 -2.35
C LEU A 97 31.05 -20.36 -2.94
N SER A 98 29.75 -20.61 -2.88
CA SER A 98 29.15 -21.79 -3.52
C SER A 98 29.21 -21.70 -5.06
N LEU A 99 29.07 -20.52 -5.63
CA LEU A 99 29.30 -20.30 -7.05
C LEU A 99 30.76 -20.55 -7.41
N GLU A 100 31.71 -19.94 -6.74
CA GLU A 100 33.15 -20.14 -7.01
C GLU A 100 33.57 -21.61 -6.97
N LEU A 101 33.01 -22.37 -6.03
CA LEU A 101 33.30 -23.79 -5.84
C LEU A 101 32.43 -24.73 -6.71
N HIS A 102 31.57 -24.17 -7.57
CA HIS A 102 30.68 -24.89 -8.48
C HIS A 102 29.74 -25.91 -7.83
N TYR A 103 29.30 -25.66 -6.58
CA TYR A 103 28.27 -26.47 -5.92
C TYR A 103 26.99 -25.68 -5.58
N PHE A 104 26.83 -24.51 -6.19
CA PHE A 104 25.62 -23.71 -6.03
C PHE A 104 24.38 -24.48 -6.48
N ASP A 105 23.34 -24.45 -5.64
CA ASP A 105 22.02 -25.00 -5.94
C ASP A 105 20.96 -23.94 -5.64
N GLU A 106 19.96 -23.80 -6.52
CA GLU A 106 18.88 -22.82 -6.38
C GLU A 106 18.10 -22.98 -5.07
N SER A 107 18.10 -24.17 -4.47
CA SER A 107 17.49 -24.45 -3.16
C SER A 107 18.13 -23.67 -2.00
N LEU A 108 19.33 -23.12 -2.19
CA LEU A 108 19.98 -22.21 -1.23
C LEU A 108 19.29 -20.85 -1.16
N LEU A 109 18.47 -20.51 -2.14
CA LEU A 109 17.71 -19.27 -2.19
C LEU A 109 16.37 -19.46 -1.48
N ASP A 110 16.30 -19.05 -0.23
CA ASP A 110 15.10 -19.16 0.59
C ASP A 110 14.05 -18.08 0.26
N GLN A 111 12.89 -18.13 0.94
CA GLN A 111 11.81 -17.14 0.77
C GLN A 111 12.22 -15.70 1.13
N ASN A 112 13.30 -15.52 1.91
CA ASN A 112 13.83 -14.23 2.32
C ASN A 112 14.82 -13.65 1.30
N PHE A 113 15.19 -14.40 0.26
CA PHE A 113 16.25 -14.00 -0.66
C PHE A 113 15.97 -12.63 -1.30
N LEU A 114 14.73 -12.35 -1.68
CA LEU A 114 14.37 -11.03 -2.22
C LEU A 114 14.59 -9.90 -1.19
N ARG A 115 14.37 -10.16 0.10
CA ARG A 115 14.68 -9.20 1.17
C ARG A 115 16.18 -8.96 1.27
N TYR A 116 17.00 -9.98 1.11
CA TYR A 116 18.48 -9.84 1.10
C TYR A 116 18.95 -9.09 -0.15
N MET A 117 18.34 -9.32 -1.30
CA MET A 117 18.62 -8.53 -2.50
C MET A 117 18.34 -7.03 -2.25
N ARG A 118 17.23 -6.67 -1.64
CA ARG A 118 16.93 -5.27 -1.31
C ARG A 118 17.90 -4.67 -0.29
N ALA A 119 18.29 -5.46 0.71
CA ALA A 119 19.27 -5.02 1.70
C ALA A 119 20.62 -4.73 1.04
N PHE A 120 21.06 -5.59 0.10
CA PHE A 120 22.27 -5.35 -0.68
C PHE A 120 22.13 -4.14 -1.61
N ASP A 121 21.01 -3.98 -2.30
CA ASP A 121 20.76 -2.82 -3.17
C ASP A 121 20.82 -1.50 -2.37
N SER A 122 20.16 -1.45 -1.20
CA SER A 122 20.24 -0.28 -0.31
C SER A 122 21.67 0.02 0.14
N ARG A 123 22.50 -1.03 0.35
CA ARG A 123 23.92 -0.91 0.67
C ARG A 123 24.71 -0.32 -0.52
N MET A 124 24.40 -0.78 -1.74
CA MET A 124 25.02 -0.26 -2.97
C MET A 124 24.63 1.20 -3.23
N ASP A 125 23.40 1.60 -2.93
CA ASP A 125 22.98 3.00 -3.02
C ASP A 125 23.79 3.92 -2.10
N LEU A 126 24.07 3.49 -0.88
CA LEU A 126 24.93 4.25 0.05
C LEU A 126 26.38 4.33 -0.45
N ILE A 127 26.90 3.26 -1.04
CA ILE A 127 28.25 3.24 -1.59
C ILE A 127 28.34 4.19 -2.81
N ARG A 128 27.40 4.07 -3.74
CA ARG A 128 27.31 4.92 -4.95
C ARG A 128 27.12 6.41 -4.61
N GLY A 129 26.33 6.68 -3.57
CA GLY A 129 26.06 8.04 -3.10
C GLY A 129 27.11 8.61 -2.16
N GLU A 130 28.21 7.89 -1.89
CA GLU A 130 29.28 8.27 -0.94
C GLU A 130 28.76 8.54 0.49
N ASN A 131 27.66 7.91 0.86
CA ASN A 131 26.96 8.06 2.14
C ASN A 131 27.25 6.92 3.13
N THR A 132 28.40 6.28 3.01
CA THR A 132 28.77 5.11 3.85
C THR A 132 28.83 5.43 5.35
N HIS A 133 28.99 6.71 5.72
CA HIS A 133 28.97 7.17 7.11
C HIS A 133 27.62 6.92 7.83
N VAL A 134 26.53 6.70 7.09
CA VAL A 134 25.21 6.31 7.63
C VAL A 134 25.29 5.02 8.46
N TYR A 135 26.21 4.12 8.11
CA TYR A 135 26.50 2.92 8.87
C TYR A 135 26.80 3.22 10.36
N ASN A 136 27.51 4.29 10.67
CA ASN A 136 27.89 4.62 12.06
C ASN A 136 26.69 4.86 12.97
N TYR A 137 25.55 5.26 12.41
CA TYR A 137 24.30 5.53 13.14
C TYR A 137 23.34 4.34 13.14
N TYR A 138 23.44 3.43 12.16
CA TYR A 138 22.47 2.36 11.93
C TYR A 138 23.13 0.99 11.73
N GLN A 139 24.16 0.67 12.50
CA GLN A 139 24.95 -0.57 12.36
C GLN A 139 24.13 -1.85 12.33
N SER A 140 23.10 -1.94 13.18
CA SER A 140 22.20 -3.10 13.23
C SER A 140 21.36 -3.29 11.96
N SER A 141 21.05 -2.20 11.24
CA SER A 141 20.33 -2.26 9.97
C SER A 141 21.17 -2.81 8.81
N PHE A 142 22.49 -2.91 9.03
CA PHE A 142 23.47 -3.46 8.09
C PHE A 142 24.12 -4.74 8.64
N ASP A 143 23.44 -5.42 9.56
CA ASP A 143 23.91 -6.66 10.20
C ASP A 143 25.32 -6.51 10.81
N TYR A 144 25.65 -5.31 11.30
CA TYR A 144 26.94 -4.92 11.88
C TYR A 144 28.14 -5.04 10.93
N VAL A 145 27.91 -5.16 9.62
CA VAL A 145 28.97 -5.18 8.60
C VAL A 145 29.16 -3.78 8.01
N PRO A 146 30.36 -3.21 8.04
CA PRO A 146 30.64 -1.87 7.53
C PRO A 146 30.25 -1.72 6.05
N VAL A 147 29.47 -0.67 5.73
CA VAL A 147 29.08 -0.35 4.36
C VAL A 147 30.26 0.18 3.59
N GLY A 148 30.56 -0.41 2.43
CA GLY A 148 31.76 -0.12 1.64
C GLY A 148 33.05 -0.62 2.26
N GLY A 149 32.96 -1.48 3.29
CA GLY A 149 34.08 -2.11 3.98
C GLY A 149 34.74 -3.22 3.16
N LYS A 150 35.58 -4.00 3.84
CA LYS A 150 36.40 -5.05 3.21
C LYS A 150 35.55 -6.16 2.59
N LEU A 151 34.47 -6.58 3.30
CA LEU A 151 33.57 -7.62 2.78
C LEU A 151 32.86 -7.15 1.51
N ASP A 152 32.33 -5.92 1.49
CA ASP A 152 31.61 -5.41 0.31
C ASP A 152 32.54 -5.38 -0.91
N LYS A 153 33.74 -4.84 -0.77
CA LYS A 153 34.73 -4.79 -1.86
C LYS A 153 35.09 -6.18 -2.35
N TRP A 154 35.45 -7.07 -1.42
CA TRP A 154 35.82 -8.45 -1.76
C TRP A 154 34.69 -9.19 -2.46
N THR A 155 33.45 -9.09 -1.97
CA THR A 155 32.30 -9.78 -2.61
C THR A 155 32.00 -9.23 -4.00
N MET A 156 32.14 -7.93 -4.22
CA MET A 156 31.99 -7.32 -5.55
C MET A 156 33.08 -7.77 -6.52
N ASP A 157 34.34 -7.81 -6.05
CA ASP A 157 35.48 -8.27 -6.85
C ASP A 157 35.35 -9.75 -7.19
N LEU A 158 35.00 -10.60 -6.22
CA LEU A 158 34.75 -12.02 -6.42
C LEU A 158 33.64 -12.25 -7.43
N ALA A 159 32.46 -11.61 -7.23
CA ALA A 159 31.34 -11.73 -8.16
C ALA A 159 31.70 -11.30 -9.59
N SER A 160 32.53 -10.27 -9.72
CA SER A 160 33.01 -9.79 -11.02
C SER A 160 33.96 -10.80 -11.68
N ALA A 161 34.81 -11.45 -10.88
CA ALA A 161 35.79 -12.44 -11.37
C ALA A 161 35.09 -13.71 -11.86
N ILE A 162 34.24 -14.32 -11.03
CA ILE A 162 33.60 -15.61 -11.36
C ILE A 162 32.43 -15.46 -12.37
N LYS A 163 31.96 -14.26 -12.65
CA LYS A 163 30.88 -14.03 -13.63
C LYS A 163 31.21 -14.60 -15.01
N ALA A 164 32.48 -14.59 -15.42
CA ALA A 164 32.91 -15.11 -16.72
C ALA A 164 32.78 -16.64 -16.86
N ASP A 165 32.65 -17.37 -15.75
CA ASP A 165 32.53 -18.81 -15.72
C ASP A 165 31.10 -19.29 -16.03
N TYR A 166 30.14 -18.35 -16.09
CA TYR A 166 28.71 -18.62 -16.23
C TYR A 166 28.13 -18.03 -17.51
N GLU A 167 27.20 -18.75 -18.13
CA GLU A 167 26.55 -18.32 -19.37
C GLU A 167 25.54 -17.19 -19.10
N PRO A 168 25.54 -16.11 -19.93
CA PRO A 168 24.47 -15.11 -19.89
C PRO A 168 23.10 -15.77 -20.07
N GLY A 169 22.20 -15.55 -19.11
CA GLY A 169 20.88 -16.18 -19.08
C GLY A 169 20.73 -17.22 -17.96
N SER A 170 21.82 -17.69 -17.36
CA SER A 170 21.77 -18.56 -16.19
C SER A 170 21.50 -17.73 -14.91
N LEU A 171 20.99 -18.40 -13.88
CA LEU A 171 20.76 -17.80 -12.57
C LEU A 171 22.09 -17.39 -11.91
N GLU A 172 23.09 -18.21 -12.04
CA GLU A 172 24.45 -17.99 -11.53
C GLU A 172 25.04 -16.69 -12.10
N TYR A 173 24.93 -16.51 -13.43
CA TYR A 173 25.34 -15.25 -14.07
C TYR A 173 24.58 -14.05 -13.51
N LEU A 174 23.26 -14.17 -13.30
CA LEU A 174 22.43 -13.11 -12.73
C LEU A 174 22.88 -12.74 -11.32
N LEU A 175 23.19 -13.74 -10.48
CA LEU A 175 23.66 -13.53 -9.10
C LEU A 175 25.04 -12.84 -9.09
N CYS A 176 25.97 -13.26 -9.97
CA CYS A 176 27.25 -12.60 -10.13
C CYS A 176 27.07 -11.15 -10.61
N LEU A 177 26.18 -10.91 -11.56
CA LEU A 177 25.86 -9.56 -12.03
C LEU A 177 25.31 -8.68 -10.89
N PHE A 178 24.43 -9.25 -10.07
CA PHE A 178 23.83 -8.57 -8.93
C PHE A 178 24.88 -8.17 -7.89
N TYR A 179 25.68 -9.12 -7.43
CA TYR A 179 26.67 -8.90 -6.38
C TYR A 179 27.92 -8.15 -6.88
N SER A 180 28.10 -7.99 -8.20
CA SER A 180 29.07 -7.04 -8.74
C SER A 180 28.61 -5.57 -8.71
N GLY A 181 27.43 -5.28 -8.10
CA GLY A 181 26.91 -3.93 -7.91
C GLY A 181 25.94 -3.44 -9.01
N GLN A 182 25.60 -4.29 -10.00
CA GLN A 182 24.64 -3.93 -11.06
C GLN A 182 23.19 -4.22 -10.66
N THR A 183 22.80 -3.81 -9.47
CA THR A 183 21.51 -4.15 -8.84
C THR A 183 20.31 -3.68 -9.66
N ASP A 184 20.32 -2.44 -10.15
CA ASP A 184 19.24 -1.85 -10.98
C ASP A 184 18.95 -2.68 -12.23
N THR A 185 20.02 -3.11 -12.91
CA THR A 185 19.92 -3.94 -14.11
C THR A 185 19.28 -5.29 -13.79
N VAL A 186 19.68 -5.91 -12.67
CA VAL A 186 19.16 -7.22 -12.28
C VAL A 186 17.67 -7.16 -11.92
N PHE A 187 17.20 -6.18 -11.18
CA PHE A 187 15.77 -6.04 -10.91
C PHE A 187 14.93 -5.89 -12.19
N GLN A 188 15.46 -5.23 -13.21
CA GLN A 188 14.79 -5.16 -14.51
C GLN A 188 14.79 -6.51 -15.22
N LEU A 189 15.91 -7.24 -15.19
CA LEU A 189 16.06 -8.57 -15.81
C LEU A 189 15.12 -9.61 -15.19
N LEU A 190 14.84 -9.55 -13.87
CA LEU A 190 13.91 -10.45 -13.18
C LEU A 190 12.47 -10.42 -13.76
N THR A 191 12.10 -9.39 -14.51
CA THR A 191 10.80 -9.30 -15.20
C THR A 191 10.80 -9.97 -16.58
N THR A 192 11.96 -10.37 -17.09
CA THR A 192 12.17 -10.86 -18.46
C THR A 192 12.57 -12.33 -18.48
N SER A 193 12.27 -13.03 -19.59
CA SER A 193 12.78 -14.36 -19.83
C SER A 193 14.31 -14.29 -20.12
N PRO A 194 15.13 -15.26 -19.65
CA PRO A 194 14.73 -16.47 -18.92
C PRO A 194 14.59 -16.27 -17.39
N TYR A 195 15.06 -15.16 -16.83
CA TYR A 195 15.20 -14.94 -15.38
C TYR A 195 13.88 -14.92 -14.61
N ARG A 196 12.78 -14.59 -15.30
CA ARG A 196 11.45 -14.57 -14.71
C ARG A 196 11.03 -15.90 -14.09
N GLU A 197 11.52 -17.01 -14.64
CA GLU A 197 11.15 -18.37 -14.21
C GLU A 197 12.03 -18.92 -13.08
N THR A 198 13.12 -18.23 -12.74
CA THR A 198 13.99 -18.57 -11.61
C THR A 198 13.28 -18.30 -10.26
N VAL A 199 13.78 -18.85 -9.15
CA VAL A 199 13.22 -18.61 -7.81
C VAL A 199 13.15 -17.12 -7.48
N PRO A 200 14.22 -16.31 -7.59
CA PRO A 200 14.14 -14.88 -7.34
C PRO A 200 13.22 -14.16 -8.33
N GLY A 201 13.16 -14.59 -9.59
CA GLY A 201 12.27 -14.01 -10.60
C GLY A 201 10.80 -14.23 -10.26
N LYS A 202 10.41 -15.44 -9.87
CA LYS A 202 9.05 -15.76 -9.47
C LYS A 202 8.62 -14.94 -8.25
N HIS A 203 9.42 -14.93 -7.20
CA HIS A 203 9.13 -14.15 -5.98
C HIS A 203 9.04 -12.64 -6.28
N TYR A 204 9.94 -12.11 -7.09
CA TYR A 204 9.93 -10.69 -7.49
C TYR A 204 8.65 -10.34 -8.26
N ASN A 205 8.27 -11.14 -9.26
CA ASN A 205 7.09 -10.87 -10.08
C ASN A 205 5.78 -11.05 -9.29
N GLU A 206 5.72 -11.99 -8.35
CA GLU A 206 4.59 -12.15 -7.44
C GLU A 206 4.44 -10.92 -6.56
N GLU A 207 5.50 -10.47 -5.90
CA GLU A 207 5.47 -9.28 -5.07
C GLU A 207 5.16 -8.01 -5.87
N LEU A 208 5.78 -7.86 -7.04
CA LEU A 208 5.49 -6.76 -7.96
C LEU A 208 4.01 -6.75 -8.36
N SER A 209 3.44 -7.91 -8.69
CA SER A 209 2.01 -8.05 -9.01
C SER A 209 1.13 -7.63 -7.82
N ASN A 210 1.47 -8.06 -6.62
CA ASN A 210 0.74 -7.69 -5.40
C ASN A 210 0.77 -6.18 -5.17
N VAL A 211 1.94 -5.55 -5.31
CA VAL A 211 2.11 -4.10 -5.15
C VAL A 211 1.36 -3.32 -6.23
N LEU A 212 1.44 -3.74 -7.49
CA LEU A 212 0.73 -3.09 -8.60
C LEU A 212 -0.80 -3.17 -8.46
N ASN A 213 -1.31 -4.22 -7.81
CA ASN A 213 -2.73 -4.41 -7.56
C ASN A 213 -3.26 -3.65 -6.33
N LEU A 214 -2.42 -2.95 -5.57
CA LEU A 214 -2.87 -2.14 -4.44
C LEU A 214 -3.83 -1.03 -4.90
N PRO A 215 -4.93 -0.80 -4.16
CA PRO A 215 -5.91 0.23 -4.51
C PRO A 215 -5.28 1.62 -4.44
N SER A 216 -5.70 2.51 -5.35
CA SER A 216 -5.31 3.92 -5.34
C SER A 216 -6.49 4.77 -4.89
N LEU A 217 -6.22 5.78 -4.07
CA LEU A 217 -7.18 6.85 -3.79
C LEU A 217 -7.43 7.65 -5.06
N SER A 218 -8.72 7.94 -5.33
CA SER A 218 -9.17 8.85 -6.38
C SER A 218 -9.69 10.13 -5.73
N LEU A 219 -9.26 11.25 -6.26
CA LEU A 219 -9.84 12.55 -5.96
C LEU A 219 -9.99 13.30 -7.30
N SER A 220 -11.20 13.80 -7.59
CA SER A 220 -11.39 14.66 -8.74
C SER A 220 -12.34 15.82 -8.48
N PHE A 221 -12.18 16.88 -9.25
CA PHE A 221 -13.10 17.98 -9.33
C PHE A 221 -13.66 18.03 -10.74
N TYR A 222 -14.93 18.36 -10.85
CA TYR A 222 -15.58 18.49 -12.16
C TYR A 222 -16.40 19.76 -12.27
N GLY A 223 -16.50 20.25 -13.50
CA GLY A 223 -17.46 21.22 -13.93
C GLY A 223 -18.31 20.64 -15.05
N GLY A 224 -19.56 20.99 -15.10
CA GLY A 224 -20.45 20.43 -16.11
C GLY A 224 -21.76 21.17 -16.27
N THR A 225 -22.68 20.52 -16.94
CA THR A 225 -24.02 21.02 -17.19
C THR A 225 -25.07 19.99 -16.82
N TRP A 226 -26.13 20.45 -16.18
CA TRP A 226 -27.34 19.70 -15.87
C TRP A 226 -28.41 20.11 -16.90
N ILE A 227 -28.80 19.22 -17.79
CA ILE A 227 -29.68 19.44 -18.93
C ILE A 227 -30.97 18.62 -18.71
N PRO A 228 -32.05 19.24 -18.23
CA PRO A 228 -33.29 18.50 -18.00
C PRO A 228 -34.01 18.22 -19.32
N THR A 229 -34.79 17.14 -19.34
CA THR A 229 -35.53 16.67 -20.51
C THR A 229 -37.02 16.49 -20.23
N GLY A 230 -37.85 16.39 -21.26
CA GLY A 230 -39.30 16.27 -21.12
C GLY A 230 -39.95 17.52 -20.48
N PRO A 231 -41.03 17.37 -19.69
CA PRO A 231 -41.63 18.51 -18.99
C PRO A 231 -40.69 19.26 -18.05
N LEU A 232 -39.63 18.60 -17.55
CA LEU A 232 -38.60 19.24 -16.74
C LEU A 232 -37.72 20.23 -17.53
N ALA A 233 -37.69 20.16 -18.85
CA ALA A 233 -36.87 21.01 -19.71
C ALA A 233 -37.13 22.51 -19.53
N SER A 234 -38.34 22.89 -19.09
CA SER A 234 -38.66 24.28 -18.76
C SER A 234 -37.84 24.88 -17.62
N MET A 235 -37.15 24.03 -16.80
CA MET A 235 -36.19 24.51 -15.79
C MET A 235 -34.94 25.14 -16.42
N GLY A 236 -34.65 24.85 -17.69
CA GLY A 236 -33.45 25.31 -18.37
C GLY A 236 -32.20 24.51 -18.05
N VAL A 237 -31.09 24.93 -18.61
CA VAL A 237 -29.79 24.32 -18.41
C VAL A 237 -29.08 24.99 -17.24
N HIS A 238 -28.58 24.20 -16.26
CA HIS A 238 -27.87 24.71 -15.09
C HIS A 238 -26.42 24.27 -15.11
N PRO A 239 -25.47 25.12 -14.73
CA PRO A 239 -24.10 24.71 -14.45
C PRO A 239 -24.06 23.83 -13.23
N GLU A 240 -23.14 22.90 -13.26
CA GLU A 240 -22.89 21.92 -12.19
C GLU A 240 -21.41 21.95 -11.84
N LEU A 241 -21.10 22.01 -10.55
CA LEU A 241 -19.75 21.85 -10.03
C LEU A 241 -19.76 20.74 -8.96
N GLY A 242 -18.66 20.04 -8.83
CA GLY A 242 -18.58 19.03 -7.78
C GLY A 242 -17.21 18.37 -7.64
N MET A 243 -17.19 17.42 -6.75
CA MET A 243 -16.01 16.64 -6.45
C MET A 243 -16.35 15.17 -6.32
N THR A 244 -15.37 14.32 -6.59
CA THR A 244 -15.46 12.89 -6.33
C THR A 244 -14.31 12.45 -5.45
N TYR A 245 -14.58 11.48 -4.59
CA TYR A 245 -13.60 10.83 -3.75
C TYR A 245 -13.84 9.32 -3.73
N GLY A 246 -12.80 8.51 -3.94
CA GLY A 246 -13.01 7.08 -4.05
C GLY A 246 -11.75 6.23 -4.08
N LEU A 247 -11.95 4.99 -4.52
CA LEU A 247 -10.91 3.97 -4.61
C LEU A 247 -10.88 3.35 -5.99
N LYS A 248 -9.72 3.37 -6.63
CA LYS A 248 -9.46 2.66 -7.88
C LYS A 248 -8.73 1.35 -7.62
N MET A 249 -9.34 0.25 -8.08
CA MET A 249 -8.79 -1.11 -8.00
C MET A 249 -8.73 -1.67 -9.44
N LYS A 250 -7.55 -1.75 -10.00
CA LYS A 250 -7.36 -2.17 -11.41
C LYS A 250 -8.21 -1.31 -12.36
N GLU A 251 -9.13 -1.92 -13.09
CA GLU A 251 -10.05 -1.25 -14.01
C GLU A 251 -11.29 -0.65 -13.33
N ASN A 252 -11.54 -0.98 -12.05
CA ASN A 252 -12.73 -0.58 -11.33
C ASN A 252 -12.45 0.65 -10.45
N LEU A 253 -13.39 1.58 -10.43
CA LEU A 253 -13.33 2.81 -9.64
C LEU A 253 -14.67 2.99 -8.92
N TYR A 254 -14.62 3.15 -7.62
CA TYR A 254 -15.78 3.37 -6.74
C TYR A 254 -15.63 4.76 -6.12
N GLU A 255 -16.61 5.62 -6.33
CA GLU A 255 -16.54 7.02 -5.91
C GLU A 255 -17.81 7.46 -5.19
N LEU A 256 -17.62 8.26 -4.14
CA LEU A 256 -18.63 9.14 -3.59
C LEU A 256 -18.57 10.45 -4.40
N VAL A 257 -19.70 10.89 -4.89
CA VAL A 257 -19.83 12.08 -5.72
C VAL A 257 -20.67 13.11 -4.99
N LEU A 258 -20.15 14.32 -4.89
CA LEU A 258 -20.84 15.49 -4.35
C LEU A 258 -20.93 16.54 -5.44
N GLY A 259 -22.12 17.11 -5.64
CA GLY A 259 -22.31 18.14 -6.67
C GLY A 259 -23.27 19.20 -6.23
N VAL A 260 -23.08 20.40 -6.77
CA VAL A 260 -23.96 21.55 -6.60
C VAL A 260 -24.37 22.08 -7.96
N LYS A 261 -25.62 22.52 -8.04
CA LYS A 261 -26.22 23.15 -9.22
C LYS A 261 -26.70 24.54 -8.79
N PHE A 262 -26.51 25.51 -9.63
CA PHE A 262 -26.80 26.89 -9.30
C PHE A 262 -27.28 27.66 -10.53
N ILE A 263 -27.63 28.92 -10.35
CA ILE A 263 -28.26 29.84 -11.30
C ILE A 263 -29.79 29.65 -11.35
N LYS A 264 -30.52 30.77 -11.17
CA LYS A 264 -31.97 30.80 -11.28
C LYS A 264 -32.46 30.26 -12.60
N THR A 265 -33.64 29.67 -12.63
CA THR A 265 -34.23 29.20 -13.90
C THR A 265 -34.52 30.38 -14.84
N PRO A 266 -34.34 30.20 -16.15
CA PRO A 266 -34.61 31.27 -17.13
C PRO A 266 -36.09 31.67 -17.16
N GLU A 267 -36.97 30.72 -16.87
CA GLU A 267 -38.43 30.94 -16.81
C GLU A 267 -38.97 30.62 -15.44
N SER A 268 -39.99 31.35 -14.98
CA SER A 268 -40.66 31.01 -13.73
C SER A 268 -41.46 29.70 -13.89
N TYR A 269 -41.47 28.93 -12.83
CA TYR A 269 -42.19 27.64 -12.76
C TYR A 269 -43.10 27.59 -11.54
N LEU A 270 -44.13 26.73 -11.60
CA LEU A 270 -45.05 26.52 -10.49
C LEU A 270 -44.49 25.50 -9.51
N ALA A 271 -44.43 25.85 -8.22
CA ALA A 271 -44.04 24.98 -7.09
C ALA A 271 -44.94 25.29 -5.88
N ARG A 272 -44.88 24.40 -4.89
CA ARG A 272 -45.60 24.58 -3.61
C ARG A 272 -44.60 24.72 -2.48
N LYS A 273 -44.88 25.62 -1.54
CA LYS A 273 -44.12 25.72 -0.29
C LYS A 273 -44.45 24.53 0.63
N GLU A 274 -45.71 24.12 0.65
CA GLU A 274 -46.21 23.01 1.44
C GLU A 274 -46.92 21.96 0.56
N LYS A 275 -46.97 20.71 1.02
CA LYS A 275 -47.51 19.58 0.28
C LYS A 275 -48.92 19.73 -0.26
N ASN A 276 -49.77 20.47 0.40
CA ASN A 276 -51.15 20.72 0.01
C ASN A 276 -51.45 22.21 -0.19
N GLY A 277 -50.42 23.04 -0.21
CA GLY A 277 -50.53 24.49 -0.40
C GLY A 277 -50.82 24.91 -1.88
N PRO A 278 -51.13 26.17 -2.10
CA PRO A 278 -51.30 26.69 -3.43
C PRO A 278 -49.98 26.65 -4.22
N GLN A 279 -50.11 26.59 -5.51
CA GLN A 279 -48.95 26.71 -6.42
C GLN A 279 -48.58 28.21 -6.56
N GLU A 280 -47.30 28.49 -6.34
CA GLU A 280 -46.72 29.82 -6.52
C GLU A 280 -45.68 29.80 -7.66
N LEU A 281 -45.52 30.94 -8.32
CA LEU A 281 -44.50 31.12 -9.34
C LEU A 281 -43.14 31.42 -8.66
N THR A 282 -42.13 30.70 -9.04
CA THR A 282 -40.74 30.91 -8.60
C THR A 282 -39.79 30.71 -9.75
N ASN A 283 -38.61 31.32 -9.68
CA ASN A 283 -37.48 31.03 -10.54
C ASN A 283 -36.22 30.69 -9.76
N ASP A 284 -36.34 30.51 -8.47
CA ASP A 284 -35.23 30.09 -7.60
C ASP A 284 -34.84 28.64 -7.87
N PHE A 285 -33.54 28.44 -8.00
CA PHE A 285 -32.96 27.13 -8.19
C PHE A 285 -31.56 27.07 -7.60
N THR A 286 -31.41 26.31 -6.56
CA THR A 286 -30.12 25.92 -6.00
C THR A 286 -30.21 24.46 -5.64
N GLY A 287 -29.42 23.64 -6.27
CA GLY A 287 -29.52 22.19 -6.09
C GLY A 287 -28.23 21.55 -5.67
N GLY A 288 -28.35 20.34 -5.16
CA GLY A 288 -27.21 19.51 -4.82
C GLY A 288 -27.51 18.04 -5.04
N TYR A 289 -26.49 17.26 -5.18
CA TYR A 289 -26.65 15.83 -5.19
C TYR A 289 -25.48 15.11 -4.52
N ILE A 290 -25.80 13.94 -3.97
CA ILE A 290 -24.84 13.00 -3.41
C ILE A 290 -25.12 11.63 -4.00
N ALA A 291 -24.08 10.96 -4.49
CA ALA A 291 -24.22 9.65 -5.11
C ALA A 291 -23.00 8.76 -4.86
N VAL A 292 -23.22 7.47 -4.92
CA VAL A 292 -22.16 6.48 -5.08
C VAL A 292 -22.11 6.07 -6.53
N GLU A 293 -20.93 6.09 -7.14
CA GLU A 293 -20.70 5.75 -8.54
C GLU A 293 -19.70 4.63 -8.67
N TYR A 294 -19.99 3.73 -9.59
CA TYR A 294 -19.10 2.71 -10.08
C TYR A 294 -18.69 3.06 -11.50
N THR A 295 -17.40 3.08 -11.74
CA THR A 295 -16.83 3.30 -13.09
C THR A 295 -15.93 2.12 -13.43
N ARG A 296 -16.04 1.61 -14.65
CA ARG A 296 -15.17 0.57 -15.20
C ARG A 296 -14.43 1.05 -16.42
N ASP A 297 -13.12 0.99 -16.39
CA ASP A 297 -12.27 1.22 -17.55
C ASP A 297 -12.41 0.04 -18.53
N LEU A 298 -12.69 0.31 -19.80
CA LEU A 298 -12.99 -0.71 -20.81
C LEU A 298 -11.74 -1.20 -21.53
N LEU A 299 -10.77 -0.30 -21.78
CA LEU A 299 -9.53 -0.58 -22.50
C LEU A 299 -8.40 0.23 -21.85
N SER A 300 -7.59 -0.40 -21.01
CA SER A 300 -6.54 0.27 -20.23
C SER A 300 -5.24 0.57 -21.00
N ASN A 301 -5.07 0.00 -22.20
CA ASN A 301 -3.81 0.07 -22.96
C ASN A 301 -3.77 1.18 -24.02
N LEU A 302 -4.80 2.03 -24.10
CA LEU A 302 -4.89 3.10 -25.08
C LEU A 302 -4.32 4.41 -24.53
N ARG A 303 -3.93 5.31 -25.44
CA ARG A 303 -3.52 6.70 -25.14
C ARG A 303 -4.61 7.48 -24.39
N PHE A 304 -5.85 7.03 -24.49
CA PHE A 304 -7.02 7.48 -23.74
C PHE A 304 -7.80 6.24 -23.28
N THR A 305 -8.40 6.29 -22.10
CA THR A 305 -9.12 5.17 -21.49
C THR A 305 -10.62 5.41 -21.60
N PRO A 306 -11.35 4.69 -22.49
CA PRO A 306 -12.80 4.73 -22.48
C PRO A 306 -13.32 4.06 -21.20
N PHE A 307 -14.40 4.58 -20.63
CA PHE A 307 -15.01 4.01 -19.42
C PHE A 307 -16.53 4.06 -19.49
N PHE A 308 -17.15 3.15 -18.76
CA PHE A 308 -18.56 3.12 -18.43
C PHE A 308 -18.77 3.46 -16.97
N THR A 309 -19.88 4.15 -16.64
CA THR A 309 -20.23 4.48 -15.26
C THR A 309 -21.69 4.17 -14.96
N ALA A 310 -21.97 3.77 -13.74
CA ALA A 310 -23.30 3.61 -13.18
C ALA A 310 -23.33 4.14 -11.75
N GLY A 311 -24.41 4.78 -11.33
CA GLY A 311 -24.49 5.37 -10.00
C GLY A 311 -25.90 5.41 -9.45
N ALA A 312 -25.97 5.52 -8.12
CA ALA A 312 -27.21 5.71 -7.39
C ALA A 312 -27.00 6.78 -6.30
N GLY A 313 -27.96 7.64 -6.12
CA GLY A 313 -27.83 8.72 -5.16
C GLY A 313 -29.11 9.45 -4.88
N TYR A 314 -28.97 10.59 -4.26
CA TYR A 314 -30.03 11.51 -3.88
C TYR A 314 -29.75 12.87 -4.55
N ASP A 315 -30.75 13.45 -5.15
CA ASP A 315 -30.72 14.69 -5.90
C ASP A 315 -31.85 15.61 -5.44
N GLY A 316 -31.59 16.90 -5.37
CA GLY A 316 -32.62 17.85 -4.97
C GLY A 316 -32.26 19.28 -5.34
N PHE A 317 -33.26 20.14 -5.32
CA PHE A 317 -33.09 21.57 -5.47
C PHE A 317 -34.11 22.34 -4.64
N THR A 318 -33.71 23.51 -4.16
CA THR A 318 -34.53 24.48 -3.42
C THR A 318 -35.30 25.33 -4.45
N MET A 319 -36.60 25.48 -4.21
CA MET A 319 -37.55 26.20 -5.07
C MET A 319 -37.90 27.59 -4.58
N PHE A 320 -37.75 27.83 -3.31
CA PHE A 320 -37.94 29.13 -2.67
C PHE A 320 -36.75 29.42 -1.79
N ASN A 321 -36.15 30.57 -2.00
CA ASN A 321 -35.02 31.04 -1.19
C ASN A 321 -35.48 32.23 -0.36
N THR A 322 -35.37 32.14 0.93
CA THR A 322 -35.75 33.23 1.83
C THR A 322 -34.58 34.21 1.95
N ASP A 323 -34.73 35.40 1.45
CA ASP A 323 -33.75 36.47 1.61
C ASP A 323 -33.76 36.91 3.11
N GLY A 324 -33.13 36.15 3.94
CA GLY A 324 -32.37 36.52 5.16
C GLY A 324 -33.08 37.02 6.39
N ASN A 325 -34.39 37.26 6.45
CA ASN A 325 -35.02 37.87 7.63
C ASN A 325 -36.32 37.26 8.18
N ASP A 326 -36.92 36.33 7.48
CA ASP A 326 -38.12 35.64 7.94
C ASP A 326 -37.88 34.14 8.02
N GLU A 327 -38.38 33.47 9.07
CA GLU A 327 -38.40 32.03 9.27
C GLU A 327 -39.29 31.27 8.22
N GLU A 328 -39.36 31.76 6.99
CA GLU A 328 -40.09 31.06 5.94
C GLU A 328 -39.37 29.77 5.56
N GLU A 329 -40.08 28.67 5.66
CA GLU A 329 -39.61 27.33 5.38
C GLU A 329 -39.10 27.21 3.92
N THR A 330 -37.82 26.84 3.76
CA THR A 330 -37.23 26.54 2.44
C THR A 330 -37.86 25.26 1.88
N ALA A 331 -38.59 25.38 0.78
CA ALA A 331 -39.18 24.22 0.09
C ALA A 331 -38.23 23.63 -0.95
N SER A 332 -37.96 22.34 -0.87
CA SER A 332 -37.04 21.63 -1.75
C SER A 332 -37.70 20.47 -2.47
N ALA A 333 -37.53 20.35 -3.78
CA ALA A 333 -37.88 19.17 -4.54
C ALA A 333 -36.75 18.15 -4.47
N ASN A 334 -37.10 16.91 -4.10
CA ASN A 334 -36.12 15.85 -3.87
C ASN A 334 -36.44 14.61 -4.71
N SER A 335 -35.42 13.89 -5.11
CA SER A 335 -35.51 12.67 -5.91
C SER A 335 -34.38 11.70 -5.60
N TYR A 336 -34.64 10.40 -5.80
CA TYR A 336 -33.56 9.45 -6.05
C TYR A 336 -33.00 9.70 -7.46
N ASN A 337 -31.71 9.49 -7.61
CA ASN A 337 -31.01 9.64 -8.88
C ASN A 337 -30.31 8.32 -9.21
N PHE A 338 -30.76 7.64 -10.24
CA PHE A 338 -30.04 6.52 -10.84
C PHE A 338 -29.41 6.99 -12.14
N SER A 339 -28.10 6.78 -12.28
CA SER A 339 -27.37 7.27 -13.43
C SER A 339 -26.62 6.19 -14.16
N ILE A 340 -26.59 6.31 -15.48
CA ILE A 340 -25.71 5.53 -16.35
C ILE A 340 -25.01 6.50 -17.30
N GLY A 341 -23.78 6.14 -17.70
CA GLY A 341 -23.03 7.03 -18.59
C GLY A 341 -21.73 6.41 -19.07
N GLY A 342 -20.93 7.23 -19.69
CA GLY A 342 -19.61 6.83 -20.15
C GLY A 342 -18.81 8.04 -20.61
N GLY A 343 -17.55 7.80 -20.88
CA GLY A 343 -16.65 8.88 -21.26
C GLY A 343 -15.25 8.39 -21.61
N TYR A 344 -14.36 9.35 -21.66
CA TYR A 344 -12.95 9.12 -21.94
C TYR A 344 -12.09 9.79 -20.87
N ARG A 345 -11.05 9.07 -20.40
CA ARG A 345 -10.04 9.60 -19.48
C ARG A 345 -8.71 9.73 -20.23
N PHE A 346 -8.09 10.89 -20.12
CA PHE A 346 -6.82 11.25 -20.75
C PHE A 346 -5.77 11.45 -19.67
N PRO A 347 -4.68 10.64 -19.61
CA PRO A 347 -3.59 10.88 -18.67
C PRO A 347 -2.88 12.19 -19.02
N VAL A 348 -2.69 13.05 -18.03
CA VAL A 348 -1.98 14.34 -18.16
C VAL A 348 -0.60 14.25 -17.53
N ALA A 349 -0.49 13.53 -16.41
CA ALA A 349 0.76 13.26 -15.72
C ALA A 349 0.72 11.83 -15.13
N LYS A 350 1.80 11.40 -14.47
CA LYS A 350 1.95 10.05 -13.88
C LYS A 350 0.73 9.63 -13.03
N SER A 351 0.14 10.56 -12.31
CA SER A 351 -1.00 10.30 -11.40
C SER A 351 -2.25 11.11 -11.72
N SER A 352 -2.20 12.05 -12.68
CA SER A 352 -3.31 12.99 -12.96
C SER A 352 -3.94 12.73 -14.32
N TYR A 353 -5.23 13.01 -14.41
CA TYR A 353 -6.00 12.84 -15.64
C TYR A 353 -7.00 13.96 -15.86
N LEU A 354 -7.40 14.14 -17.11
CA LEU A 354 -8.62 14.82 -17.53
C LEU A 354 -9.63 13.77 -17.96
N ALA A 355 -10.93 13.98 -17.67
CA ALA A 355 -11.97 13.11 -18.18
C ALA A 355 -13.16 13.93 -18.73
N VAL A 356 -13.73 13.45 -19.81
CA VAL A 356 -14.99 13.95 -20.37
C VAL A 356 -16.02 12.85 -20.24
N GLN A 357 -17.18 13.16 -19.68
CA GLN A 357 -18.23 12.19 -19.35
C GLN A 357 -19.59 12.73 -19.77
N ALA A 358 -20.42 11.87 -20.37
CA ALA A 358 -21.83 12.10 -20.56
C ALA A 358 -22.64 11.11 -19.72
N ARG A 359 -23.71 11.57 -19.07
CA ARG A 359 -24.53 10.78 -18.16
C ARG A 359 -26.01 11.00 -18.41
N TYR A 360 -26.79 9.96 -18.28
CA TYR A 360 -28.23 10.01 -18.21
C TYR A 360 -28.67 9.72 -16.78
N ASN A 361 -29.39 10.65 -16.17
CA ASN A 361 -29.83 10.60 -14.80
C ASN A 361 -31.36 10.40 -14.78
N MET A 362 -31.79 9.29 -14.22
CA MET A 362 -33.20 9.00 -13.99
C MET A 362 -33.63 9.59 -12.66
N VAL A 363 -34.46 10.62 -12.69
CA VAL A 363 -34.95 11.35 -11.51
C VAL A 363 -36.46 11.50 -11.57
N ASP A 364 -37.10 11.63 -10.41
CA ASP A 364 -38.51 11.97 -10.24
C ASP A 364 -38.68 12.93 -9.07
N TYR A 365 -38.74 14.22 -9.35
CA TYR A 365 -38.90 15.27 -8.33
C TYR A 365 -40.35 15.42 -7.86
N THR A 366 -41.29 14.65 -8.36
CA THR A 366 -42.70 14.70 -7.92
C THR A 366 -42.95 13.92 -6.61
N LEU A 367 -41.95 13.21 -6.10
CA LEU A 367 -42.07 12.30 -4.96
C LEU A 367 -42.58 13.01 -3.69
N ASN A 368 -42.14 14.23 -3.42
CA ASN A 368 -42.58 14.99 -2.23
C ASN A 368 -43.84 15.86 -2.47
N LYS A 369 -44.41 15.86 -3.73
CA LYS A 369 -45.60 16.59 -4.13
C LYS A 369 -45.48 18.13 -4.03
N LEU A 370 -44.28 18.65 -3.87
CA LEU A 370 -44.01 20.09 -3.87
C LEU A 370 -43.77 20.60 -5.29
N PHE A 371 -43.41 19.71 -6.20
CA PHE A 371 -43.11 19.99 -7.60
C PHE A 371 -43.78 18.93 -8.50
N ASP A 372 -44.41 19.35 -9.59
CA ASP A 372 -45.28 18.46 -10.37
C ASP A 372 -44.71 18.08 -11.76
N LYS A 373 -43.49 18.54 -12.14
CA LYS A 373 -42.89 18.21 -13.44
C LYS A 373 -42.04 16.93 -13.37
N LYS A 374 -42.29 16.03 -14.32
CA LYS A 374 -41.53 14.80 -14.51
C LYS A 374 -40.51 14.99 -15.65
N GLY A 375 -39.43 14.28 -15.59
CA GLY A 375 -38.43 14.25 -16.64
C GLY A 375 -37.14 13.61 -16.13
N HIS A 376 -36.22 13.49 -17.05
CA HIS A 376 -34.89 12.98 -16.74
C HIS A 376 -33.83 14.04 -17.06
N VAL A 377 -32.58 13.75 -16.77
CA VAL A 377 -31.50 14.73 -16.95
C VAL A 377 -30.33 14.13 -17.71
N VAL A 378 -29.82 14.84 -18.65
CA VAL A 378 -28.51 14.58 -19.27
C VAL A 378 -27.48 15.50 -18.62
N SER A 379 -26.36 14.95 -18.16
CA SER A 379 -25.23 15.76 -17.67
C SER A 379 -24.01 15.52 -18.53
N ILE A 380 -23.31 16.61 -18.85
CA ILE A 380 -21.99 16.56 -19.51
C ILE A 380 -20.98 17.14 -18.53
N ARG A 381 -19.91 16.41 -18.21
CA ARG A 381 -18.91 16.80 -17.24
C ARG A 381 -17.51 16.77 -17.80
N LEU A 382 -16.71 17.74 -17.41
CA LEU A 382 -15.27 17.79 -17.59
C LEU A 382 -14.64 17.68 -16.20
N SER A 383 -13.81 16.67 -15.97
CA SER A 383 -13.20 16.42 -14.67
C SER A 383 -11.69 16.52 -14.78
N PHE A 384 -11.05 17.07 -13.75
CA PHE A 384 -9.62 16.93 -13.48
C PHE A 384 -9.45 16.14 -12.19
N GLY A 385 -8.67 15.06 -12.25
CA GLY A 385 -8.51 14.17 -11.12
C GLY A 385 -7.13 13.55 -11.00
N MET A 386 -6.91 12.89 -9.88
CA MET A 386 -5.67 12.16 -9.59
C MET A 386 -5.95 10.81 -8.94
N PHE A 387 -5.06 9.85 -9.23
CA PHE A 387 -4.96 8.57 -8.53
C PHE A 387 -3.68 8.56 -7.72
N GLN A 388 -3.77 8.37 -6.42
CA GLN A 388 -2.61 8.41 -5.53
C GLN A 388 -2.56 7.18 -4.63
N ASN A 389 -1.38 6.57 -4.53
CA ASN A 389 -1.07 5.58 -3.53
C ASN A 389 0.41 5.70 -3.14
N GLN A 390 0.70 6.50 -2.13
CA GLN A 390 2.06 6.73 -1.62
C GLN A 390 2.72 5.44 -1.11
N TYR A 391 1.93 4.53 -0.53
CA TYR A 391 2.45 3.25 -0.06
C TYR A 391 2.90 2.38 -1.23
N ARG A 392 2.07 2.24 -2.27
CA ARG A 392 2.44 1.54 -3.50
C ARG A 392 3.70 2.12 -4.14
N ASP A 393 3.77 3.44 -4.25
CA ASP A 393 4.90 4.12 -4.89
C ASP A 393 6.21 3.87 -4.11
N ARG A 394 6.16 3.85 -2.77
CA ARG A 394 7.30 3.46 -1.93
C ARG A 394 7.69 1.99 -2.14
N GLN A 395 6.72 1.08 -2.19
CA GLN A 395 7.00 -0.34 -2.42
C GLN A 395 7.60 -0.57 -3.80
N LEU A 396 7.11 0.10 -4.84
CA LEU A 396 7.68 0.03 -6.19
C LEU A 396 9.10 0.59 -6.23
N GLN A 397 9.39 1.64 -5.47
CA GLN A 397 10.73 2.17 -5.32
C GLN A 397 11.65 1.16 -4.62
N GLN A 398 11.19 0.50 -3.55
CA GLN A 398 11.94 -0.56 -2.86
C GLN A 398 12.16 -1.80 -3.72
N LEU A 399 11.30 -2.06 -4.69
CA LEU A 399 11.47 -3.10 -5.71
C LEU A 399 12.36 -2.66 -6.87
N ASN A 400 12.90 -1.46 -6.82
CA ASN A 400 13.64 -0.85 -7.92
C ASN A 400 12.89 -0.95 -9.28
N TYR A 401 11.55 -0.96 -9.20
CA TYR A 401 10.69 -1.06 -10.37
C TYR A 401 10.60 0.29 -11.09
N GLN A 402 11.36 0.42 -12.15
CA GLN A 402 11.16 1.50 -13.11
C GLN A 402 10.05 1.06 -14.06
N GLY A 403 8.80 1.36 -13.71
CA GLY A 403 7.69 1.07 -14.59
C GLY A 403 8.01 1.51 -16.00
N SER A 404 7.74 0.68 -17.00
CA SER A 404 8.01 1.01 -18.40
C SER A 404 7.48 2.41 -18.67
N ARG A 405 8.37 3.37 -18.83
CA ARG A 405 8.06 4.68 -19.38
C ARG A 405 7.70 4.43 -20.85
N LYS A 406 6.45 4.05 -21.08
CA LYS A 406 5.86 4.09 -22.41
C LYS A 406 5.23 5.47 -22.62
#